data_6c0cbde512adbde29aede53490eb8603
#
_entry.id   6c0cbde512adbde29aede53490eb8603
#
_cell.length_a   1.000
_cell.length_b   1.000
_cell.length_c   1.000
_cell.angle_alpha   90.00
_cell.angle_beta   90.00
_cell.angle_gamma   90.00
#
_symmetry.space_group_name_H-M   'P 1'
#
loop_
_entity.id
_entity.type
_entity.pdbx_description
1 polymer ?
#
loop_
_entity_poly.entity_id
_entity_poly.type
_entity_poly.pdbx_seq_one_letter_code
_entity_poly.pdbx_strand_id
1 'polypeptide(L)'
;MEGFSKKEYLSLKMPTEEIPLSDQKRIELALNTLGYGEVTFPLKVLRKLYPLCRNAGFDITVTMVRREFDWVVTDVEAGDTTAYCYGLAVDYGSTTIVMQLVDLNSGSVIGEEKAVNGQVVYGTDILTRITYGQEGIDHVENLQRVTVETFKLLLDQLTDATGIDAALLPIMIVSGNTTMIHFLLGLDAWTVFASPYAPVSTDPGFLWGREVGMAFEGLLYMIPSSSNYVGGDIVSGLMKLDLHKREEVGMFFDIGTNGELVIGNKEWMIAGAGAAGPALEGYISKFGMRAATGAIDSVRISGAELSFTTIDGQKPVGICGSGIIDLLAQMRINGWIGFSGSLEPGASERVQYLPEEKEYAVIYATAEESASGMPLYFSQTDINQYLDTKAAAYTMVDCLLESAGMEEKDLAHVYLSGAFPAHSDLESAITIGIFPDLPRRNYTVLKNSSLDGARILLLDRTRLTEAKVLAENIYCIQFASIPDFLVRMQAAKFIPHTDLGRFPSVKI
;
A
#
# COMPACT_ATOMS: atom_id res chain seq x y z
N MET A 1 7.63 -3.10 24.04
CA MET A 1 8.04 -2.80 22.66
C MET A 1 9.17 -1.79 22.72
N GLU A 2 10.17 -1.94 21.91
CA GLU A 2 11.33 -1.06 21.89
C GLU A 2 11.31 -0.24 20.59
N GLY A 3 10.69 0.95 20.64
CA GLY A 3 10.56 1.83 19.48
C GLY A 3 11.90 2.42 19.01
N PHE A 4 11.90 3.00 17.80
CA PHE A 4 13.07 3.69 17.25
C PHE A 4 13.40 4.96 18.01
N SER A 5 12.40 5.68 18.53
CA SER A 5 12.61 6.95 19.22
C SER A 5 12.37 6.82 20.72
N LYS A 6 13.19 7.56 21.47
CA LYS A 6 13.04 7.73 22.92
C LYS A 6 13.27 9.16 23.33
N LYS A 7 12.57 9.60 24.34
CA LYS A 7 12.84 10.83 25.07
C LYS A 7 13.34 10.51 26.48
N GLU A 8 14.46 11.14 26.85
CA GLU A 8 15.05 11.01 28.19
C GLU A 8 15.14 12.38 28.84
N TYR A 9 14.54 12.51 30.03
CA TYR A 9 14.69 13.68 30.86
C TYR A 9 16.00 13.60 31.64
N LEU A 10 16.80 14.65 31.56
CA LEU A 10 18.09 14.77 32.20
C LEU A 10 18.14 16.03 33.09
N SER A 11 18.39 15.85 34.39
CA SER A 11 18.73 16.93 35.29
C SER A 11 20.25 16.95 35.44
N LEU A 12 20.89 17.85 34.72
CA LEU A 12 22.37 17.91 34.63
C LEU A 12 22.94 18.95 35.57
N LYS A 13 24.12 18.67 36.13
CA LYS A 13 24.84 19.69 36.92
C LYS A 13 25.32 20.84 36.03
N MET A 14 25.16 22.08 36.50
CA MET A 14 25.70 23.25 35.83
C MET A 14 27.22 23.17 35.69
N PRO A 15 27.82 23.74 34.63
CA PRO A 15 29.25 23.85 34.51
C PRO A 15 29.82 24.76 35.60
N THR A 16 30.98 24.38 36.13
CA THR A 16 31.75 25.16 37.06
C THR A 16 33.20 25.30 36.52
N GLU A 17 33.98 26.21 37.09
CA GLU A 17 35.41 26.36 36.72
C GLU A 17 36.18 25.06 36.99
N GLU A 18 35.80 24.29 38.00
CA GLU A 18 36.43 23.01 38.36
C GLU A 18 36.02 21.87 37.38
N ILE A 19 34.79 21.94 36.81
CA ILE A 19 34.23 20.92 35.89
C ILE A 19 33.74 21.62 34.61
N PRO A 20 34.62 22.13 33.74
CA PRO A 20 34.26 22.91 32.56
C PRO A 20 33.92 22.01 31.35
N LEU A 21 33.15 20.95 31.56
CA LEU A 21 32.71 20.08 30.46
C LEU A 21 31.72 20.81 29.53
N SER A 22 31.84 20.56 28.24
CA SER A 22 30.88 21.07 27.24
C SER A 22 29.46 20.52 27.49
N ASP A 23 28.43 21.25 27.02
CA ASP A 23 27.04 20.84 27.14
C ASP A 23 26.80 19.47 26.46
N GLN A 24 27.34 19.29 25.25
CA GLN A 24 27.33 18.00 24.57
C GLN A 24 27.88 16.88 25.45
N LYS A 25 29.09 17.08 26.03
CA LYS A 25 29.76 16.04 26.83
C LYS A 25 29.00 15.70 28.11
N ARG A 26 28.31 16.68 28.72
CA ARG A 26 27.43 16.45 29.87
C ARG A 26 26.26 15.55 29.53
N ILE A 27 25.61 15.83 28.39
CA ILE A 27 24.48 15.00 27.86
C ILE A 27 24.99 13.60 27.53
N GLU A 28 26.08 13.46 26.80
CA GLU A 28 26.67 12.15 26.47
C GLU A 28 26.96 11.30 27.72
N LEU A 29 27.57 11.88 28.74
CA LEU A 29 27.90 11.17 29.99
C LEU A 29 26.63 10.73 30.73
N ALA A 30 25.60 11.58 30.76
CA ALA A 30 24.32 11.22 31.37
C ALA A 30 23.64 10.10 30.61
N LEU A 31 23.56 10.16 29.27
CA LEU A 31 22.98 9.12 28.42
C LEU A 31 23.77 7.80 28.53
N ASN A 32 25.11 7.87 28.57
CA ASN A 32 25.94 6.68 28.78
C ASN A 32 25.68 6.03 30.16
N THR A 33 25.42 6.81 31.19
CA THR A 33 25.08 6.30 32.53
C THR A 33 23.71 5.56 32.49
N LEU A 34 22.81 5.99 31.60
CA LEU A 34 21.53 5.31 31.34
C LEU A 34 21.65 4.11 30.38
N GLY A 35 22.87 3.83 29.86
CA GLY A 35 23.14 2.65 29.03
C GLY A 35 22.98 2.85 27.52
N TYR A 36 22.91 4.10 27.02
CA TYR A 36 22.69 4.39 25.61
C TYR A 36 23.89 4.13 24.69
N GLY A 37 25.11 4.03 25.20
CA GLY A 37 26.29 3.77 24.38
C GLY A 37 26.66 4.96 23.47
N GLU A 38 26.96 4.72 22.21
CA GLU A 38 27.36 5.76 21.27
C GLU A 38 26.16 6.65 20.88
N VAL A 39 26.36 7.98 21.05
CA VAL A 39 25.35 9.00 20.78
C VAL A 39 25.92 10.07 19.88
N THR A 40 25.27 10.32 18.75
CA THR A 40 25.67 11.30 17.73
C THR A 40 24.86 12.59 17.84
N PHE A 41 25.47 13.74 17.72
CA PHE A 41 24.85 15.06 17.77
C PHE A 41 24.97 15.76 16.41
N PRO A 42 23.91 15.89 15.64
CA PRO A 42 23.90 16.69 14.42
C PRO A 42 24.10 18.17 14.71
N LEU A 43 24.70 18.90 13.76
CA LEU A 43 25.02 20.33 13.92
C LEU A 43 23.81 21.18 14.33
N LYS A 44 22.58 20.84 13.83
CA LYS A 44 21.36 21.54 14.22
C LYS A 44 21.10 21.48 15.73
N VAL A 45 21.34 20.33 16.34
CA VAL A 45 21.19 20.11 17.78
C VAL A 45 22.25 20.86 18.55
N LEU A 46 23.53 20.76 18.12
CA LEU A 46 24.62 21.49 18.76
C LEU A 46 24.35 23.00 18.80
N ARG A 47 23.82 23.59 17.73
CA ARG A 47 23.45 25.02 17.68
C ARG A 47 22.31 25.36 18.66
N LYS A 48 21.49 24.41 19.05
CA LYS A 48 20.34 24.61 19.96
C LYS A 48 20.75 24.49 21.43
N LEU A 49 21.85 23.77 21.78
CA LEU A 49 22.24 23.49 23.15
C LEU A 49 22.45 24.79 23.96
N TYR A 50 23.12 25.76 23.37
CA TYR A 50 23.22 27.10 23.96
C TYR A 50 22.35 28.11 23.19
N PRO A 51 21.41 28.81 23.78
CA PRO A 51 21.20 29.06 25.22
C PRO A 51 20.22 28.09 25.92
N LEU A 52 19.68 27.07 25.26
CA LEU A 52 18.64 26.23 25.81
C LEU A 52 19.02 25.63 27.18
N CYS A 53 20.18 24.97 27.31
CA CYS A 53 20.60 24.34 28.54
C CYS A 53 20.70 25.34 29.69
N ARG A 54 21.20 26.56 29.42
CA ARG A 54 21.32 27.60 30.47
C ARG A 54 19.96 28.14 30.89
N ASN A 55 19.11 28.44 29.94
CA ASN A 55 17.78 28.95 30.22
C ASN A 55 16.88 27.92 30.96
N ALA A 56 17.09 26.63 30.66
CA ALA A 56 16.40 25.53 31.32
C ALA A 56 17.06 25.14 32.68
N GLY A 57 18.15 25.82 33.12
CA GLY A 57 18.87 25.41 34.34
C GLY A 57 19.48 24.01 34.24
N PHE A 58 19.75 23.52 33.03
CA PHE A 58 20.20 22.15 32.72
C PHE A 58 19.20 21.03 33.04
N ASP A 59 17.92 21.37 33.21
CA ASP A 59 16.80 20.43 33.21
C ASP A 59 16.23 20.36 31.81
N ILE A 60 16.57 19.29 31.10
CA ILE A 60 16.30 19.14 29.66
C ILE A 60 15.75 17.74 29.33
N THR A 61 15.00 17.66 28.26
CA THR A 61 14.64 16.39 27.61
C THR A 61 15.38 16.23 26.30
N VAL A 62 16.01 15.07 26.10
CA VAL A 62 16.73 14.71 24.89
C VAL A 62 15.89 13.72 24.09
N THR A 63 15.55 14.08 22.87
CA THR A 63 14.88 13.19 21.91
C THR A 63 15.91 12.51 21.03
N MET A 64 15.88 11.19 20.98
CA MET A 64 16.84 10.38 20.24
C MET A 64 16.15 9.36 19.37
N VAL A 65 16.80 9.01 18.25
CA VAL A 65 16.41 7.91 17.36
C VAL A 65 17.54 6.89 17.30
N ARG A 66 17.20 5.62 17.47
CA ARG A 66 18.13 4.50 17.28
C ARG A 66 18.25 4.18 15.81
N ARG A 67 19.46 4.33 15.26
CA ARG A 67 19.84 3.74 13.97
C ARG A 67 20.38 2.32 14.21
N GLU A 68 21.00 1.71 13.21
CA GLU A 68 21.52 0.34 13.35
C GLU A 68 22.58 0.22 14.46
N PHE A 69 23.50 1.18 14.53
CA PHE A 69 24.69 1.06 15.38
C PHE A 69 24.76 2.12 16.48
N ASP A 70 24.11 3.27 16.32
CA ASP A 70 24.20 4.41 17.23
C ASP A 70 22.83 5.03 17.55
N TRP A 71 22.82 5.91 18.55
CA TRP A 71 21.71 6.81 18.82
C TRP A 71 22.01 8.18 18.23
N VAL A 72 21.04 8.77 17.56
CA VAL A 72 21.15 10.13 17.02
C VAL A 72 20.21 11.03 17.79
N VAL A 73 20.74 12.09 18.40
CA VAL A 73 19.91 13.13 19.02
C VAL A 73 19.22 13.92 17.91
N THR A 74 17.90 13.88 17.87
CA THR A 74 17.11 14.62 16.88
C THR A 74 16.67 15.98 17.40
N ASP A 75 16.44 16.09 18.72
CA ASP A 75 16.09 17.35 19.38
C ASP A 75 16.49 17.39 20.86
N VAL A 76 16.51 18.59 21.44
CA VAL A 76 16.63 18.87 22.87
C VAL A 76 15.60 19.94 23.25
N GLU A 77 14.87 19.70 24.34
CA GLU A 77 13.80 20.55 24.83
C GLU A 77 14.04 20.94 26.29
N ALA A 78 13.50 22.09 26.74
CA ALA A 78 13.58 22.53 28.13
C ALA A 78 12.55 21.76 29.00
N GLY A 79 12.97 21.35 30.20
CA GLY A 79 12.14 20.66 31.16
C GLY A 79 11.83 19.19 30.79
N ASP A 80 10.84 18.59 31.44
CA ASP A 80 10.40 17.22 31.17
C ASP A 80 9.29 17.19 30.15
N THR A 81 9.60 16.71 28.93
CA THR A 81 8.64 16.51 27.83
C THR A 81 8.52 15.02 27.44
N THR A 82 8.95 14.10 28.29
CA THR A 82 8.94 12.65 28.02
C THR A 82 7.55 12.08 27.75
N ALA A 83 6.50 12.73 28.25
CA ALA A 83 5.11 12.35 28.01
C ALA A 83 4.68 12.52 26.55
N TYR A 84 5.41 13.32 25.75
CA TYR A 84 5.04 13.69 24.38
C TYR A 84 6.07 13.15 23.38
N CYS A 85 5.94 11.89 23.00
CA CYS A 85 6.83 11.25 22.03
C CYS A 85 5.98 10.70 20.87
N TYR A 86 6.17 11.25 19.67
CA TYR A 86 5.37 10.90 18.50
C TYR A 86 6.25 10.48 17.32
N GLY A 87 5.64 9.77 16.35
CA GLY A 87 6.30 9.37 15.13
C GLY A 87 5.28 9.17 14.01
N LEU A 88 5.77 9.01 12.79
CA LEU A 88 4.94 8.87 11.60
C LEU A 88 5.11 7.50 10.97
N ALA A 89 3.98 6.87 10.58
CA ALA A 89 3.92 5.71 9.72
C ALA A 89 3.23 6.10 8.41
N VAL A 90 3.83 5.73 7.28
CA VAL A 90 3.36 6.13 5.96
C VAL A 90 3.24 4.93 5.04
N ASP A 91 2.09 4.80 4.39
CA ASP A 91 1.89 4.00 3.20
C ASP A 91 1.99 4.90 1.97
N TYR A 92 3.10 4.79 1.26
CA TYR A 92 3.39 5.57 0.06
C TYR A 92 2.97 4.80 -1.19
N GLY A 93 1.65 4.76 -1.42
CA GLY A 93 1.06 4.12 -2.58
C GLY A 93 1.23 4.91 -3.87
N SER A 94 1.15 4.23 -5.01
CA SER A 94 1.24 4.86 -6.33
C SER A 94 0.09 5.84 -6.60
N THR A 95 -1.08 5.58 -6.04
CA THR A 95 -2.30 6.38 -6.26
C THR A 95 -2.69 7.22 -5.05
N THR A 96 -2.55 6.68 -3.86
CA THR A 96 -2.94 7.31 -2.59
C THR A 96 -1.81 7.17 -1.59
N ILE A 97 -1.52 8.24 -0.87
CA ILE A 97 -0.60 8.24 0.27
C ILE A 97 -1.43 8.35 1.53
N VAL A 98 -1.14 7.48 2.51
CA VAL A 98 -1.77 7.52 3.83
C VAL A 98 -0.70 7.73 4.88
N MET A 99 -0.92 8.66 5.81
CA MET A 99 0.01 8.99 6.89
C MET A 99 -0.68 8.92 8.23
N GLN A 100 -0.10 8.20 9.17
CA GLN A 100 -0.55 8.12 10.56
C GLN A 100 0.44 8.82 11.49
N LEU A 101 -0.10 9.64 12.39
CA LEU A 101 0.61 10.15 13.56
C LEU A 101 0.36 9.21 14.74
N VAL A 102 1.44 8.70 15.32
CA VAL A 102 1.40 7.68 16.37
C VAL A 102 2.05 8.20 17.64
N ASP A 103 1.39 8.04 18.77
CA ASP A 103 2.00 8.21 20.10
C ASP A 103 2.89 7.00 20.39
N LEU A 104 4.20 7.22 20.47
CA LEU A 104 5.19 6.16 20.67
C LEU A 104 5.23 5.62 22.10
N ASN A 105 4.64 6.34 23.07
CA ASN A 105 4.53 5.88 24.45
C ASN A 105 3.41 4.84 24.60
N SER A 106 2.25 5.09 23.99
CA SER A 106 1.07 4.23 24.10
C SER A 106 0.89 3.27 22.91
N GLY A 107 1.48 3.59 21.76
CA GLY A 107 1.25 2.91 20.48
C GLY A 107 -0.07 3.29 19.80
N SER A 108 -0.78 4.28 20.31
CA SER A 108 -2.07 4.72 19.77
C SER A 108 -1.90 5.61 18.56
N VAL A 109 -2.77 5.43 17.56
CA VAL A 109 -2.89 6.35 16.44
C VAL A 109 -3.63 7.59 16.89
N ILE A 110 -2.99 8.75 16.77
CA ILE A 110 -3.52 10.06 17.19
C ILE A 110 -4.28 10.73 16.04
N GLY A 111 -3.82 10.53 14.81
CA GLY A 111 -4.46 11.07 13.62
C GLY A 111 -4.05 10.27 12.38
N GLU A 112 -4.91 10.31 11.37
CA GLU A 112 -4.67 9.68 10.07
C GLU A 112 -5.19 10.63 8.98
N GLU A 113 -4.36 10.89 8.00
CA GLU A 113 -4.71 11.67 6.82
C GLU A 113 -4.33 10.94 5.54
N LYS A 114 -5.06 11.21 4.47
CA LYS A 114 -4.82 10.62 3.16
C LYS A 114 -4.96 11.64 2.04
N ALA A 115 -4.13 11.51 1.03
CA ALA A 115 -4.21 12.35 -0.17
C ALA A 115 -3.94 11.52 -1.43
N VAL A 116 -4.46 12.00 -2.55
CA VAL A 116 -4.06 11.48 -3.85
C VAL A 116 -2.59 11.81 -4.07
N ASN A 117 -1.81 10.83 -4.50
CA ASN A 117 -0.40 11.03 -4.83
C ASN A 117 -0.26 12.07 -5.96
N GLY A 118 0.43 13.18 -5.69
CA GLY A 118 0.60 14.27 -6.65
C GLY A 118 1.22 13.85 -8.00
N GLN A 119 1.88 12.70 -8.04
CA GLN A 119 2.45 12.15 -9.27
C GLN A 119 1.41 11.73 -10.32
N VAL A 120 0.12 11.58 -9.96
CA VAL A 120 -0.96 11.18 -10.91
C VAL A 120 -1.08 12.13 -12.09
N VAL A 121 -0.66 13.39 -11.94
CA VAL A 121 -0.66 14.37 -13.03
C VAL A 121 0.36 14.06 -14.12
N TYR A 122 1.39 13.24 -13.82
CA TYR A 122 2.45 12.81 -14.73
C TYR A 122 2.23 11.39 -15.27
N GLY A 123 1.25 10.67 -14.74
CA GLY A 123 0.88 9.32 -15.17
C GLY A 123 -0.04 8.64 -14.18
N THR A 124 -1.05 7.97 -14.67
CA THR A 124 -2.04 7.23 -13.87
C THR A 124 -1.48 5.95 -13.27
N ASP A 125 -0.42 5.41 -13.86
CA ASP A 125 0.26 4.18 -13.47
C ASP A 125 1.78 4.38 -13.35
N ILE A 126 2.44 3.39 -12.76
CA ILE A 126 3.89 3.43 -12.49
C ILE A 126 4.71 3.49 -13.79
N LEU A 127 4.34 2.73 -14.83
CA LEU A 127 5.10 2.64 -16.07
C LEU A 127 5.09 3.97 -16.82
N THR A 128 3.93 4.62 -16.86
CA THR A 128 3.79 5.96 -17.44
C THR A 128 4.69 6.98 -16.74
N ARG A 129 4.79 6.92 -15.40
CA ARG A 129 5.67 7.81 -14.62
C ARG A 129 7.16 7.50 -14.86
N ILE A 130 7.52 6.22 -14.92
CA ILE A 130 8.91 5.82 -15.27
C ILE A 130 9.27 6.38 -16.65
N THR A 131 8.37 6.22 -17.64
CA THR A 131 8.59 6.75 -19.01
C THR A 131 8.72 8.27 -19.00
N TYR A 132 7.85 8.99 -18.25
CA TYR A 132 7.97 10.43 -18.07
C TYR A 132 9.34 10.83 -17.49
N GLY A 133 9.85 10.10 -16.50
CA GLY A 133 11.18 10.35 -15.92
C GLY A 133 12.33 10.18 -16.90
N GLN A 134 12.15 9.37 -17.97
CA GLN A 134 13.16 9.16 -19.01
C GLN A 134 13.32 10.35 -19.99
N GLU A 135 12.36 11.28 -19.99
CA GLU A 135 12.43 12.46 -20.85
C GLU A 135 13.49 13.48 -20.40
N GLY A 136 13.93 13.43 -19.13
CA GLY A 136 15.00 14.28 -18.60
C GLY A 136 15.10 14.26 -17.08
N ILE A 137 16.23 14.73 -16.56
CA ILE A 137 16.49 14.79 -15.12
C ILE A 137 15.48 15.70 -14.39
N ASP A 138 15.06 16.77 -15.00
CA ASP A 138 14.03 17.69 -14.51
C ASP A 138 12.67 17.02 -14.34
N HIS A 139 12.38 15.97 -15.12
CA HIS A 139 11.17 15.16 -14.97
C HIS A 139 11.25 14.25 -13.72
N VAL A 140 12.41 13.68 -13.41
CA VAL A 140 12.62 12.96 -12.15
C VAL A 140 12.48 13.91 -10.95
N GLU A 141 13.07 15.11 -11.04
CA GLU A 141 12.94 16.15 -10.02
C GLU A 141 11.48 16.60 -9.83
N ASN A 142 10.68 16.68 -10.92
CA ASN A 142 9.26 16.99 -10.83
C ASN A 142 8.49 15.90 -10.07
N LEU A 143 8.76 14.61 -10.35
CA LEU A 143 8.14 13.49 -9.63
C LEU A 143 8.49 13.54 -8.14
N GLN A 144 9.74 13.80 -7.79
CA GLN A 144 10.18 13.97 -6.40
C GLN A 144 9.46 15.16 -5.75
N ARG A 145 9.47 16.32 -6.39
CA ARG A 145 8.88 17.56 -5.86
C ARG A 145 7.41 17.39 -5.50
N VAL A 146 6.59 16.83 -6.41
CA VAL A 146 5.16 16.65 -6.12
C VAL A 146 4.92 15.58 -5.05
N THR A 147 5.83 14.61 -4.91
CA THR A 147 5.81 13.66 -3.79
C THR A 147 6.03 14.39 -2.48
N VAL A 148 7.12 15.16 -2.39
CA VAL A 148 7.46 15.95 -1.19
C VAL A 148 6.34 16.93 -0.84
N GLU A 149 5.74 17.59 -1.83
CA GLU A 149 4.58 18.46 -1.64
C GLU A 149 3.37 17.70 -1.07
N THR A 150 3.11 16.48 -1.53
CA THR A 150 2.02 15.63 -1.01
C THR A 150 2.29 15.20 0.44
N PHE A 151 3.52 14.80 0.76
CA PHE A 151 3.91 14.48 2.14
C PHE A 151 3.77 15.69 3.06
N LYS A 152 4.19 16.87 2.58
CA LYS A 152 4.02 18.11 3.33
C LYS A 152 2.54 18.42 3.59
N LEU A 153 1.69 18.31 2.58
CA LEU A 153 0.25 18.51 2.73
C LEU A 153 -0.33 17.63 3.84
N LEU A 154 0.00 16.32 3.83
CA LEU A 154 -0.47 15.37 4.84
C LEU A 154 0.06 15.69 6.23
N LEU A 155 1.33 16.08 6.32
CA LEU A 155 1.94 16.48 7.58
C LEU A 155 1.28 17.75 8.14
N ASP A 156 1.05 18.76 7.31
CA ASP A 156 0.36 19.99 7.71
C ASP A 156 -1.08 19.68 8.19
N GLN A 157 -1.84 18.83 7.49
CA GLN A 157 -3.18 18.41 7.90
C GLN A 157 -3.17 17.68 9.26
N LEU A 158 -2.22 16.76 9.47
CA LEU A 158 -2.09 16.06 10.76
C LEU A 158 -1.72 17.00 11.90
N THR A 159 -0.79 17.94 11.67
CA THR A 159 -0.40 18.92 12.70
C THR A 159 -1.53 19.87 13.02
N ASP A 160 -2.27 20.34 12.03
CA ASP A 160 -3.43 21.20 12.23
C ASP A 160 -4.56 20.49 12.98
N ALA A 161 -4.82 19.22 12.64
CA ALA A 161 -5.89 18.43 13.27
C ALA A 161 -5.56 18.02 14.73
N THR A 162 -4.28 17.80 15.03
CA THR A 162 -3.84 17.26 16.34
C THR A 162 -3.25 18.34 17.27
N GLY A 163 -2.81 19.46 16.72
CA GLY A 163 -2.08 20.51 17.43
C GLY A 163 -0.63 20.13 17.78
N ILE A 164 -0.10 19.03 17.22
CA ILE A 164 1.26 18.55 17.46
C ILE A 164 2.19 19.17 16.42
N ASP A 165 3.25 19.85 16.87
CA ASP A 165 4.23 20.48 15.98
C ASP A 165 5.09 19.45 15.26
N ALA A 166 5.15 19.55 13.93
CA ALA A 166 5.98 18.69 13.07
C ALA A 166 7.48 18.71 13.45
N ALA A 167 7.96 19.81 14.02
CA ALA A 167 9.34 19.96 14.48
C ALA A 167 9.70 18.99 15.63
N LEU A 168 8.69 18.48 16.35
CA LEU A 168 8.87 17.54 17.45
C LEU A 168 8.85 16.06 17.01
N LEU A 169 8.64 15.79 15.72
CA LEU A 169 8.54 14.44 15.19
C LEU A 169 9.94 13.91 14.81
N PRO A 170 10.50 12.95 15.56
CA PRO A 170 11.88 12.51 15.36
C PRO A 170 12.06 11.53 14.20
N ILE A 171 10.99 10.79 13.82
CA ILE A 171 11.09 9.69 12.87
C ILE A 171 9.82 9.49 12.04
N MET A 172 10.01 9.09 10.80
CA MET A 172 8.98 8.67 9.85
C MET A 172 9.39 7.33 9.24
N ILE A 173 8.55 6.31 9.36
CA ILE A 173 8.71 5.02 8.67
C ILE A 173 7.86 5.04 7.41
N VAL A 174 8.49 4.83 6.26
CA VAL A 174 7.83 4.87 4.94
C VAL A 174 7.81 3.47 4.36
N SER A 175 6.63 2.98 4.07
CA SER A 175 6.36 1.76 3.31
C SER A 175 5.90 2.13 1.91
N GLY A 176 6.41 1.49 0.88
CA GLY A 176 6.02 1.73 -0.49
C GLY A 176 6.77 0.81 -1.46
N ASN A 177 6.27 0.72 -2.69
CA ASN A 177 6.94 -0.10 -3.69
C ASN A 177 8.27 0.53 -4.13
N THR A 178 9.11 -0.30 -4.75
CA THR A 178 10.47 0.07 -5.14
C THR A 178 10.51 1.33 -6.00
N THR A 179 9.61 1.47 -6.97
CA THR A 179 9.54 2.65 -7.85
C THR A 179 9.18 3.92 -7.10
N MET A 180 8.19 3.82 -6.19
CA MET A 180 7.78 4.98 -5.39
C MET A 180 8.92 5.47 -4.50
N ILE A 181 9.67 4.56 -3.87
CA ILE A 181 10.85 4.93 -3.08
C ILE A 181 11.91 5.62 -3.95
N HIS A 182 12.15 5.14 -5.19
CA HIS A 182 13.06 5.82 -6.12
C HIS A 182 12.61 7.26 -6.39
N PHE A 183 11.33 7.49 -6.67
CA PHE A 183 10.80 8.83 -6.90
C PHE A 183 10.88 9.74 -5.67
N LEU A 184 10.66 9.20 -4.46
CA LEU A 184 10.86 9.96 -3.22
C LEU A 184 12.31 10.42 -3.06
N LEU A 185 13.26 9.57 -3.44
CA LEU A 185 14.69 9.84 -3.35
C LEU A 185 15.24 10.66 -4.52
N GLY A 186 14.42 10.99 -5.53
CA GLY A 186 14.88 11.64 -6.76
C GLY A 186 15.81 10.76 -7.60
N LEU A 187 15.64 9.44 -7.50
CA LEU A 187 16.41 8.46 -8.28
C LEU A 187 15.66 8.11 -9.56
N ASP A 188 16.41 7.89 -10.63
CA ASP A 188 15.87 7.35 -11.86
C ASP A 188 15.37 5.91 -11.64
N ALA A 189 14.09 5.69 -11.92
CA ALA A 189 13.44 4.39 -11.74
C ALA A 189 13.48 3.50 -13.01
N TRP A 190 14.18 3.90 -14.08
CA TRP A 190 14.24 3.11 -15.32
C TRP A 190 14.75 1.69 -15.08
N THR A 191 15.77 1.53 -14.25
CA THR A 191 16.37 0.23 -13.94
C THR A 191 15.44 -0.68 -13.12
N VAL A 192 14.37 -0.15 -12.55
CA VAL A 192 13.30 -0.96 -11.93
C VAL A 192 12.52 -1.71 -13.00
N PHE A 193 12.30 -1.07 -14.17
CA PHE A 193 11.49 -1.61 -15.27
C PHE A 193 12.30 -2.26 -16.38
N ALA A 194 13.46 -1.70 -16.71
CA ALA A 194 14.29 -2.17 -17.81
C ALA A 194 15.20 -3.34 -17.39
N SER A 195 15.33 -4.34 -18.28
CA SER A 195 16.29 -5.44 -18.07
C SER A 195 17.71 -4.88 -17.88
N PRO A 196 18.48 -5.40 -16.92
CA PRO A 196 18.31 -6.61 -16.13
C PRO A 196 17.49 -6.47 -14.83
N TYR A 197 16.64 -5.43 -14.71
CA TYR A 197 15.75 -5.20 -13.57
C TYR A 197 16.49 -5.01 -12.24
N ALA A 198 17.55 -4.23 -12.27
CA ALA A 198 18.42 -3.94 -11.13
C ALA A 198 18.16 -2.51 -10.60
N PRO A 199 17.35 -2.33 -9.54
CA PRO A 199 17.08 -1.02 -8.95
C PRO A 199 18.37 -0.34 -8.48
N VAL A 200 18.36 1.00 -8.40
CA VAL A 200 19.49 1.76 -7.85
C VAL A 200 19.70 1.44 -6.38
N SER A 201 18.61 1.28 -5.63
CA SER A 201 18.64 0.89 -4.21
C SER A 201 17.38 0.12 -3.84
N THR A 202 17.53 -0.90 -2.99
CA THR A 202 16.43 -1.63 -2.33
C THR A 202 16.38 -1.40 -0.83
N ASP A 203 17.45 -0.90 -0.20
CA ASP A 203 17.53 -0.52 1.21
C ASP A 203 18.36 0.78 1.34
N PRO A 204 17.76 1.95 1.18
CA PRO A 204 18.49 3.22 1.30
C PRO A 204 18.84 3.57 2.75
N GLY A 205 18.32 2.83 3.75
CA GLY A 205 18.60 3.03 5.17
C GLY A 205 17.94 4.28 5.76
N PHE A 206 18.60 4.89 6.75
CA PHE A 206 18.14 6.11 7.41
C PHE A 206 18.64 7.35 6.70
N LEU A 207 17.74 8.27 6.37
CA LEU A 207 18.02 9.57 5.78
C LEU A 207 17.35 10.67 6.60
N TRP A 208 17.92 11.89 6.58
CA TRP A 208 17.21 13.05 7.11
C TRP A 208 16.16 13.52 6.11
N GLY A 209 14.99 13.99 6.61
CA GLY A 209 13.94 14.50 5.74
C GLY A 209 14.42 15.58 4.77
N ARG A 210 15.32 16.46 5.22
CA ARG A 210 15.94 17.49 4.38
C ARG A 210 16.81 16.95 3.24
N GLU A 211 17.40 15.75 3.37
CA GLU A 211 18.21 15.14 2.31
C GLU A 211 17.36 14.73 1.11
N VAL A 212 16.08 14.46 1.34
CA VAL A 212 15.09 14.18 0.30
C VAL A 212 14.22 15.40 -0.05
N GLY A 213 14.60 16.59 0.41
CA GLY A 213 13.89 17.84 0.11
C GLY A 213 12.65 18.11 0.95
N MET A 214 12.38 17.33 1.99
CA MET A 214 11.23 17.54 2.88
C MET A 214 11.50 18.63 3.93
N ALA A 215 10.47 19.41 4.25
CA ALA A 215 10.45 20.29 5.43
C ALA A 215 10.21 19.49 6.73
N PHE A 216 10.84 18.33 6.83
CA PHE A 216 10.75 17.40 7.96
C PHE A 216 12.15 17.26 8.56
N GLU A 217 12.28 17.60 9.83
CA GLU A 217 13.56 17.66 10.52
C GLU A 217 14.01 16.34 11.16
N GLY A 218 13.14 15.34 11.18
CA GLY A 218 13.42 14.00 11.69
C GLY A 218 14.13 13.09 10.68
N LEU A 219 14.34 11.86 11.11
CA LEU A 219 14.86 10.79 10.26
C LEU A 219 13.72 10.08 9.52
N LEU A 220 13.97 9.74 8.26
CA LEU A 220 13.15 8.79 7.50
C LEU A 220 13.84 7.43 7.51
N TYR A 221 13.06 6.38 7.62
CA TYR A 221 13.48 5.02 7.29
C TYR A 221 12.50 4.43 6.28
N MET A 222 13.00 4.02 5.13
CA MET A 222 12.23 3.32 4.11
C MET A 222 12.35 1.81 4.35
N ILE A 223 11.20 1.12 4.43
CA ILE A 223 11.19 -0.34 4.57
C ILE A 223 11.81 -0.96 3.32
N PRO A 224 12.76 -1.91 3.47
CA PRO A 224 13.50 -2.43 2.33
C PRO A 224 12.61 -3.17 1.35
N SER A 225 12.93 -3.06 0.07
CA SER A 225 12.31 -3.82 -1.03
C SER A 225 13.04 -5.13 -1.26
N SER A 226 12.32 -6.17 -1.65
CA SER A 226 12.92 -7.46 -2.04
C SER A 226 13.50 -7.42 -3.45
N SER A 227 12.81 -6.72 -4.36
CA SER A 227 13.21 -6.69 -5.77
C SER A 227 12.70 -5.42 -6.45
N ASN A 228 12.80 -5.40 -7.79
CA ASN A 228 12.28 -4.33 -8.62
C ASN A 228 10.76 -4.11 -8.46
N TYR A 229 9.97 -5.19 -8.33
CA TYR A 229 8.50 -5.11 -8.25
C TYR A 229 7.91 -5.46 -6.87
N VAL A 230 8.69 -6.08 -5.99
CA VAL A 230 8.25 -6.45 -4.64
C VAL A 230 8.89 -5.49 -3.66
N GLY A 231 8.15 -4.48 -3.27
CA GLY A 231 8.62 -3.36 -2.48
C GLY A 231 8.47 -3.52 -0.98
N GLY A 232 8.78 -2.42 -0.28
CA GLY A 232 8.62 -2.33 1.16
C GLY A 232 7.18 -2.44 1.64
N ASP A 233 6.20 -2.14 0.78
CA ASP A 233 4.77 -2.35 1.01
C ASP A 233 4.43 -3.83 1.24
N ILE A 234 5.00 -4.72 0.42
CA ILE A 234 4.83 -6.17 0.56
C ILE A 234 5.60 -6.70 1.78
N VAL A 235 6.83 -6.24 2.00
CA VAL A 235 7.60 -6.60 3.20
C VAL A 235 6.84 -6.19 4.48
N SER A 236 6.25 -4.99 4.49
CA SER A 236 5.39 -4.50 5.57
C SER A 236 4.18 -5.41 5.80
N GLY A 237 3.49 -5.78 4.72
CA GLY A 237 2.35 -6.68 4.78
C GLY A 237 2.72 -8.05 5.38
N LEU A 238 3.83 -8.62 4.94
CA LEU A 238 4.35 -9.90 5.47
C LEU A 238 4.71 -9.80 6.96
N MET A 239 5.32 -8.69 7.39
CA MET A 239 5.57 -8.45 8.82
C MET A 239 4.27 -8.37 9.63
N LYS A 240 3.23 -7.72 9.09
CA LYS A 240 1.92 -7.64 9.73
C LYS A 240 1.27 -9.01 9.90
N LEU A 241 1.45 -9.89 8.92
CA LEU A 241 0.84 -11.22 8.87
C LEU A 241 1.63 -12.28 9.63
N ASP A 242 2.92 -12.04 9.92
CA ASP A 242 3.87 -13.02 10.40
C ASP A 242 3.90 -14.31 9.53
N LEU A 243 3.65 -14.18 8.21
CA LEU A 243 3.59 -15.30 7.30
C LEU A 243 4.89 -16.11 7.30
N HIS A 244 6.03 -15.44 7.34
CA HIS A 244 7.38 -16.00 7.43
C HIS A 244 7.68 -16.72 8.77
N LYS A 245 6.74 -16.76 9.71
CA LYS A 245 6.85 -17.48 10.99
C LYS A 245 5.90 -18.68 11.06
N ARG A 246 5.04 -18.87 10.04
CA ARG A 246 4.04 -19.94 10.02
C ARG A 246 4.58 -21.22 9.43
N GLU A 247 4.10 -22.36 9.93
CA GLU A 247 4.38 -23.69 9.37
C GLU A 247 3.59 -23.92 8.08
N GLU A 248 2.31 -23.55 8.11
CA GLU A 248 1.38 -23.72 7.00
C GLU A 248 1.67 -22.71 5.90
N VAL A 249 1.47 -23.14 4.66
CA VAL A 249 1.64 -22.27 3.51
C VAL A 249 0.44 -21.34 3.41
N GLY A 250 0.74 -20.05 3.28
CA GLY A 250 -0.24 -19.01 3.04
C GLY A 250 0.05 -18.24 1.77
N MET A 251 -0.98 -17.57 1.29
CA MET A 251 -0.92 -16.63 0.19
C MET A 251 -1.23 -15.22 0.70
N PHE A 252 -0.40 -14.26 0.35
CA PHE A 252 -0.66 -12.83 0.54
C PHE A 252 -0.77 -12.17 -0.83
N PHE A 253 -1.92 -11.56 -1.10
CA PHE A 253 -2.19 -10.88 -2.36
C PHE A 253 -2.60 -9.43 -2.06
N ASP A 254 -1.73 -8.50 -2.40
CA ASP A 254 -2.04 -7.07 -2.36
C ASP A 254 -2.55 -6.64 -3.74
N ILE A 255 -3.78 -6.16 -3.78
CA ILE A 255 -4.46 -5.79 -5.01
C ILE A 255 -4.82 -4.31 -4.97
N GLY A 256 -4.02 -3.54 -5.68
CA GLY A 256 -4.22 -2.13 -5.95
C GLY A 256 -4.15 -1.87 -7.45
N THR A 257 -3.53 -0.76 -7.83
CA THR A 257 -3.21 -0.43 -9.23
C THR A 257 -2.28 -1.49 -9.84
N ASN A 258 -1.38 -2.05 -9.03
CA ASN A 258 -0.64 -3.28 -9.33
C ASN A 258 -1.22 -4.44 -8.52
N GLY A 259 -0.79 -5.66 -8.84
CA GLY A 259 -1.07 -6.85 -8.04
C GLY A 259 0.24 -7.52 -7.65
N GLU A 260 0.55 -7.51 -6.38
CA GLU A 260 1.70 -8.18 -5.81
C GLU A 260 1.25 -9.41 -5.02
N LEU A 261 1.84 -10.54 -5.34
CA LEU A 261 1.47 -11.84 -4.80
C LEU A 261 2.67 -12.50 -4.15
N VAL A 262 2.49 -13.00 -2.92
CA VAL A 262 3.48 -13.83 -2.21
C VAL A 262 2.83 -15.12 -1.76
N ILE A 263 3.50 -16.25 -1.99
CA ILE A 263 3.12 -17.56 -1.47
C ILE A 263 4.32 -18.12 -0.70
N GLY A 264 4.07 -18.72 0.46
CA GLY A 264 5.13 -19.36 1.24
C GLY A 264 4.79 -19.54 2.71
N ASN A 265 5.82 -19.85 3.46
CA ASN A 265 5.80 -20.08 4.90
C ASN A 265 7.16 -19.69 5.52
N LYS A 266 7.46 -20.20 6.72
CA LYS A 266 8.73 -19.90 7.40
C LYS A 266 9.99 -20.43 6.69
N GLU A 267 9.86 -21.41 5.80
CA GLU A 267 11.01 -22.08 5.17
C GLU A 267 11.35 -21.44 3.81
N TRP A 268 10.35 -20.96 3.10
CA TRP A 268 10.52 -20.37 1.78
C TRP A 268 9.39 -19.39 1.45
N MET A 269 9.68 -18.43 0.62
CA MET A 269 8.70 -17.50 0.03
C MET A 269 9.04 -17.22 -1.43
N ILE A 270 8.03 -17.27 -2.28
CA ILE A 270 8.10 -16.83 -3.66
C ILE A 270 7.10 -15.71 -3.89
N ALA A 271 7.50 -14.77 -4.71
CA ALA A 271 6.65 -13.62 -5.05
C ALA A 271 6.64 -13.35 -6.54
N GLY A 272 5.62 -12.67 -6.98
CA GLY A 272 5.54 -12.12 -8.32
C GLY A 272 4.63 -10.90 -8.32
N ALA A 273 4.86 -10.02 -9.26
CA ALA A 273 4.03 -8.85 -9.46
C ALA A 273 3.55 -8.78 -10.91
N GLY A 274 2.33 -8.33 -11.09
CA GLY A 274 1.72 -8.13 -12.39
C GLY A 274 0.77 -6.95 -12.40
N ALA A 275 0.39 -6.52 -13.60
CA ALA A 275 -0.62 -5.50 -13.77
C ALA A 275 -2.00 -6.13 -13.46
N ALA A 276 -2.45 -6.01 -12.21
CA ALA A 276 -3.85 -6.26 -11.88
C ALA A 276 -4.74 -5.18 -12.50
N GLY A 277 -4.14 -4.02 -12.72
CA GLY A 277 -4.66 -2.92 -13.52
C GLY A 277 -5.75 -2.09 -12.83
N PRO A 278 -5.93 -0.87 -13.26
CA PRO A 278 -7.00 0.01 -12.78
C PRO A 278 -8.40 -0.53 -13.06
N ALA A 279 -8.52 -1.61 -13.84
CA ALA A 279 -9.77 -2.30 -14.13
C ALA A 279 -10.48 -2.82 -12.88
N LEU A 280 -9.73 -3.41 -11.94
CA LEU A 280 -10.30 -3.91 -10.67
C LEU A 280 -10.75 -2.75 -9.76
N GLU A 281 -10.17 -1.56 -9.91
CA GLU A 281 -10.61 -0.36 -9.20
C GLU A 281 -11.80 0.36 -9.87
N GLY A 282 -12.28 -0.13 -11.03
CA GLY A 282 -13.43 0.41 -11.74
C GLY A 282 -13.12 1.24 -12.98
N TYR A 283 -11.87 1.57 -13.28
CA TYR A 283 -11.47 2.42 -14.41
C TYR A 283 -11.41 1.68 -15.75
N ILE A 284 -12.42 0.90 -16.07
CA ILE A 284 -12.45 0.08 -17.29
C ILE A 284 -13.58 0.43 -18.22
N SER A 285 -14.56 1.17 -17.76
CA SER A 285 -15.75 1.49 -18.55
C SER A 285 -15.98 3.01 -18.58
N LYS A 286 -16.84 3.41 -19.53
CA LYS A 286 -17.23 4.83 -19.70
C LYS A 286 -17.80 5.45 -18.41
N PHE A 287 -18.47 4.67 -17.58
CA PHE A 287 -19.07 5.09 -16.31
C PHE A 287 -18.40 4.42 -15.10
N GLY A 288 -17.22 3.84 -15.31
CA GLY A 288 -16.42 3.29 -14.25
C GLY A 288 -15.77 4.40 -13.41
N MET A 289 -15.75 4.22 -12.09
CA MET A 289 -15.20 5.23 -11.18
C MET A 289 -14.64 4.60 -9.91
N ARG A 290 -13.83 5.36 -9.20
CA ARG A 290 -13.43 4.99 -7.83
C ARG A 290 -14.62 4.95 -6.89
N ALA A 291 -14.46 4.21 -5.79
CA ALA A 291 -15.37 4.25 -4.67
C ALA A 291 -15.46 5.68 -4.12
N ALA A 292 -16.56 6.34 -4.44
CA ALA A 292 -16.89 7.71 -4.04
C ALA A 292 -18.42 7.88 -3.99
N THR A 293 -18.90 8.95 -3.40
CA THR A 293 -20.32 9.29 -3.31
C THR A 293 -21.02 9.10 -4.65
N GLY A 294 -22.11 8.33 -4.67
CA GLY A 294 -22.90 8.02 -5.86
C GLY A 294 -22.34 6.91 -6.76
N ALA A 295 -21.19 6.29 -6.43
CA ALA A 295 -20.75 5.08 -7.12
C ALA A 295 -21.59 3.88 -6.69
N ILE A 296 -22.06 3.07 -7.65
CA ILE A 296 -22.70 1.77 -7.36
C ILE A 296 -21.62 0.85 -6.80
N ASP A 297 -21.82 0.36 -5.59
CA ASP A 297 -20.89 -0.46 -4.83
C ASP A 297 -21.35 -1.91 -4.65
N SER A 298 -22.65 -2.20 -4.82
CA SER A 298 -23.20 -3.56 -4.82
C SER A 298 -24.36 -3.69 -5.80
N VAL A 299 -24.45 -4.86 -6.44
CA VAL A 299 -25.51 -5.22 -7.38
C VAL A 299 -26.12 -6.56 -7.00
N ARG A 300 -27.43 -6.66 -7.11
CA ARG A 300 -28.18 -7.93 -6.95
C ARG A 300 -29.12 -8.10 -8.14
N ILE A 301 -29.18 -9.32 -8.68
CA ILE A 301 -30.10 -9.70 -9.76
C ILE A 301 -30.98 -10.85 -9.27
N SER A 302 -32.29 -10.74 -9.51
CA SER A 302 -33.28 -11.77 -9.23
C SER A 302 -34.11 -11.97 -10.48
N GLY A 303 -33.81 -13.02 -11.25
CA GLY A 303 -34.42 -13.25 -12.54
C GLY A 303 -34.09 -12.13 -13.54
N ALA A 304 -35.12 -11.35 -13.95
CA ALA A 304 -34.94 -10.22 -14.88
C ALA A 304 -34.74 -8.85 -14.18
N GLU A 305 -34.90 -8.79 -12.87
CA GLU A 305 -34.82 -7.55 -12.11
C GLU A 305 -33.40 -7.32 -11.54
N LEU A 306 -32.89 -6.09 -11.65
CA LEU A 306 -31.64 -5.64 -11.11
C LEU A 306 -31.89 -4.56 -10.06
N SER A 307 -31.26 -4.71 -8.92
CA SER A 307 -31.20 -3.71 -7.85
C SER A 307 -29.76 -3.43 -7.48
N PHE A 308 -29.48 -2.24 -6.92
CA PHE A 308 -28.14 -1.83 -6.54
C PHE A 308 -28.16 -0.95 -5.28
N THR A 309 -27.02 -0.82 -4.65
CA THR A 309 -26.73 0.21 -3.65
C THR A 309 -25.69 1.19 -4.18
N THR A 310 -25.64 2.38 -3.60
CA THR A 310 -24.64 3.39 -3.92
C THR A 310 -23.98 3.92 -2.65
N ILE A 311 -22.73 4.28 -2.74
CA ILE A 311 -22.02 4.95 -1.65
C ILE A 311 -22.76 6.25 -1.28
N ASP A 312 -23.01 6.43 0.03
CA ASP A 312 -23.78 7.53 0.64
C ASP A 312 -25.25 7.61 0.20
N GLY A 313 -25.81 6.57 -0.45
CA GLY A 313 -27.21 6.49 -0.83
C GLY A 313 -27.67 7.55 -1.85
N GLN A 314 -26.74 8.15 -2.58
CA GLN A 314 -27.04 9.14 -3.63
C GLN A 314 -27.44 8.45 -4.94
N LYS A 315 -28.09 9.19 -5.85
CA LYS A 315 -28.36 8.65 -7.20
C LYS A 315 -27.06 8.26 -7.90
N PRO A 316 -27.03 7.12 -8.62
CA PRO A 316 -25.81 6.63 -9.23
C PRO A 316 -25.27 7.59 -10.31
N VAL A 317 -23.97 7.82 -10.25
CA VAL A 317 -23.18 8.55 -11.26
C VAL A 317 -22.27 7.62 -12.05
N GLY A 318 -22.02 6.39 -11.54
CA GLY A 318 -21.17 5.38 -12.13
C GLY A 318 -21.14 4.12 -11.27
N ILE A 319 -20.20 3.23 -11.55
CA ILE A 319 -20.00 1.96 -10.85
C ILE A 319 -18.54 1.82 -10.45
N CYS A 320 -18.26 1.41 -9.21
CA CYS A 320 -16.90 1.13 -8.76
C CYS A 320 -16.55 -0.37 -8.86
N GLY A 321 -15.30 -0.72 -8.57
CA GLY A 321 -14.78 -2.08 -8.73
C GLY A 321 -15.62 -3.15 -8.01
N SER A 322 -16.07 -2.92 -6.77
CA SER A 322 -16.94 -3.85 -6.04
C SER A 322 -18.29 -4.06 -6.74
N GLY A 323 -18.90 -2.98 -7.22
CA GLY A 323 -20.14 -3.04 -7.99
C GLY A 323 -19.99 -3.81 -9.31
N ILE A 324 -18.85 -3.69 -10.00
CA ILE A 324 -18.55 -4.44 -11.24
C ILE A 324 -18.46 -5.94 -10.96
N ILE A 325 -17.76 -6.34 -9.89
CA ILE A 325 -17.65 -7.74 -9.50
C ILE A 325 -19.02 -8.33 -9.21
N ASP A 326 -19.82 -7.64 -8.40
CA ASP A 326 -21.18 -8.07 -8.10
C ASP A 326 -22.01 -8.17 -9.38
N LEU A 327 -21.95 -7.17 -10.25
CA LEU A 327 -22.66 -7.16 -11.52
C LEU A 327 -22.33 -8.40 -12.36
N LEU A 328 -21.04 -8.68 -12.58
CA LEU A 328 -20.58 -9.82 -13.37
C LEU A 328 -20.99 -11.17 -12.73
N ALA A 329 -20.80 -11.31 -11.42
CA ALA A 329 -21.19 -12.50 -10.69
C ALA A 329 -22.71 -12.75 -10.76
N GLN A 330 -23.49 -11.70 -10.50
CA GLN A 330 -24.95 -11.78 -10.56
C GLN A 330 -25.47 -12.05 -11.97
N MET A 331 -24.89 -11.42 -13.00
CA MET A 331 -25.24 -11.72 -14.39
C MET A 331 -24.93 -13.17 -14.74
N ARG A 332 -23.81 -13.71 -14.26
CA ARG A 332 -23.45 -15.11 -14.51
C ARG A 332 -24.41 -16.08 -13.84
N ILE A 333 -24.75 -15.85 -12.57
CA ILE A 333 -25.68 -16.68 -11.79
C ILE A 333 -27.09 -16.67 -12.41
N ASN A 334 -27.55 -15.54 -12.95
CA ASN A 334 -28.87 -15.36 -13.51
C ASN A 334 -28.95 -15.57 -15.03
N GLY A 335 -27.87 -16.03 -15.67
CA GLY A 335 -27.81 -16.33 -17.09
C GLY A 335 -27.88 -15.12 -18.03
N TRP A 336 -27.52 -13.91 -17.56
CA TRP A 336 -27.43 -12.72 -18.41
C TRP A 336 -26.14 -12.69 -19.22
N ILE A 337 -25.11 -13.39 -18.71
CA ILE A 337 -23.88 -13.67 -19.44
C ILE A 337 -23.59 -15.15 -19.48
N GLY A 338 -23.06 -15.62 -20.62
CA GLY A 338 -22.62 -16.98 -20.81
C GLY A 338 -21.28 -17.27 -20.12
N PHE A 339 -20.83 -18.50 -20.26
CA PHE A 339 -19.57 -19.02 -19.72
C PHE A 339 -18.34 -18.23 -20.20
N SER A 340 -18.36 -17.75 -21.44
CA SER A 340 -17.31 -16.93 -22.04
C SER A 340 -17.39 -15.44 -21.66
N GLY A 341 -18.38 -15.03 -20.89
CA GLY A 341 -18.65 -13.63 -20.58
C GLY A 341 -19.47 -12.90 -21.65
N SER A 342 -19.96 -13.62 -22.67
CA SER A 342 -20.81 -13.02 -23.71
C SER A 342 -22.19 -12.68 -23.14
N LEU A 343 -22.68 -11.48 -23.38
CA LEU A 343 -24.03 -11.07 -23.03
C LEU A 343 -25.06 -11.90 -23.79
N GLU A 344 -26.14 -12.31 -23.11
CA GLU A 344 -27.22 -13.12 -23.65
C GLU A 344 -28.42 -12.22 -24.01
N PRO A 345 -28.62 -11.91 -25.30
CA PRO A 345 -29.76 -11.11 -25.75
C PRO A 345 -31.08 -11.76 -25.37
N GLY A 346 -31.95 -11.00 -24.71
CA GLY A 346 -33.24 -11.50 -24.27
C GLY A 346 -33.27 -12.11 -22.87
N ALA A 347 -32.17 -12.25 -22.18
CA ALA A 347 -32.11 -12.66 -20.77
C ALA A 347 -32.80 -11.65 -19.85
N SER A 348 -32.73 -10.36 -20.20
CA SER A 348 -33.39 -9.25 -19.49
C SER A 348 -33.60 -8.08 -20.45
N GLU A 349 -34.61 -7.25 -20.18
CA GLU A 349 -34.83 -5.98 -20.89
C GLU A 349 -33.64 -4.99 -20.69
N ARG A 350 -32.82 -5.22 -19.67
CA ARG A 350 -31.60 -4.43 -19.39
C ARG A 350 -30.40 -4.83 -20.28
N VAL A 351 -30.47 -5.99 -20.98
CA VAL A 351 -29.44 -6.39 -21.97
C VAL A 351 -29.89 -5.89 -23.35
N GLN A 352 -29.26 -4.80 -23.80
CA GLN A 352 -29.67 -4.05 -24.97
C GLN A 352 -28.54 -3.89 -25.98
N TYR A 353 -28.88 -3.84 -27.28
CA TYR A 353 -27.96 -3.42 -28.31
C TYR A 353 -27.89 -1.88 -28.34
N LEU A 354 -26.67 -1.32 -28.18
CA LEU A 354 -26.43 0.12 -28.21
C LEU A 354 -25.93 0.51 -29.63
N PRO A 355 -26.75 1.18 -30.45
CA PRO A 355 -26.39 1.52 -31.84
C PRO A 355 -25.14 2.43 -31.92
N GLU A 356 -24.94 3.30 -30.96
CA GLU A 356 -23.78 4.21 -30.92
C GLU A 356 -22.47 3.48 -30.66
N GLU A 357 -22.48 2.47 -29.76
CA GLU A 357 -21.33 1.64 -29.41
C GLU A 357 -21.18 0.45 -30.38
N LYS A 358 -22.22 0.12 -31.15
CA LYS A 358 -22.31 -1.02 -32.08
C LYS A 358 -22.14 -2.39 -31.41
N GLU A 359 -22.50 -2.50 -30.14
CA GLU A 359 -22.41 -3.73 -29.35
C GLU A 359 -23.55 -3.85 -28.33
N TYR A 360 -23.66 -5.01 -27.70
CA TYR A 360 -24.55 -5.22 -26.57
C TYR A 360 -23.95 -4.64 -25.29
N ALA A 361 -24.82 -4.17 -24.41
CA ALA A 361 -24.47 -3.70 -23.08
C ALA A 361 -25.55 -4.09 -22.07
N VAL A 362 -25.19 -4.17 -20.80
CA VAL A 362 -26.15 -4.26 -19.70
C VAL A 362 -26.36 -2.84 -19.13
N ILE A 363 -27.63 -2.41 -19.10
CA ILE A 363 -28.05 -1.14 -18.46
C ILE A 363 -28.20 -1.41 -16.96
N TYR A 364 -27.19 -1.07 -16.16
CA TYR A 364 -27.23 -1.30 -14.72
C TYR A 364 -27.95 -0.20 -13.94
N ALA A 365 -28.10 1.00 -14.54
CA ALA A 365 -29.00 2.05 -14.04
C ALA A 365 -29.68 2.72 -15.23
N THR A 366 -31.02 2.83 -15.18
CA THR A 366 -31.80 3.52 -16.22
C THR A 366 -31.62 5.04 -16.14
N ALA A 367 -32.11 5.76 -17.15
CA ALA A 367 -32.07 7.23 -17.15
C ALA A 367 -32.80 7.84 -15.93
N GLU A 368 -33.88 7.22 -15.46
CA GLU A 368 -34.64 7.67 -14.29
C GLU A 368 -33.90 7.40 -12.96
N GLU A 369 -33.18 6.29 -12.91
CA GLU A 369 -32.38 5.88 -11.76
C GLU A 369 -31.12 6.74 -11.62
N SER A 370 -30.46 7.12 -12.72
CA SER A 370 -29.18 7.82 -12.73
C SER A 370 -29.27 9.30 -12.31
N ALA A 371 -28.19 9.83 -11.80
CA ALA A 371 -28.08 11.27 -11.44
C ALA A 371 -28.02 12.17 -12.68
N SER A 372 -27.47 11.66 -13.80
CA SER A 372 -27.29 12.41 -15.04
C SER A 372 -28.53 12.46 -15.91
N GLY A 373 -29.56 11.64 -15.63
CA GLY A 373 -30.71 11.44 -16.51
C GLY A 373 -30.38 10.65 -17.78
N MET A 374 -29.20 10.04 -17.88
CA MET A 374 -28.78 9.14 -18.94
C MET A 374 -28.60 7.72 -18.42
N PRO A 375 -28.84 6.66 -19.22
CA PRO A 375 -28.59 5.31 -18.78
C PRO A 375 -27.09 5.07 -18.52
N LEU A 376 -26.78 4.37 -17.43
CA LEU A 376 -25.45 3.88 -17.12
C LEU A 376 -25.35 2.43 -17.52
N TYR A 377 -24.31 2.08 -18.26
CA TYR A 377 -24.17 0.75 -18.85
C TYR A 377 -22.75 0.20 -18.73
N PHE A 378 -22.66 -1.13 -18.86
CA PHE A 378 -21.42 -1.88 -18.96
C PHE A 378 -21.45 -2.68 -20.27
N SER A 379 -20.57 -2.37 -21.19
CA SER A 379 -20.59 -2.90 -22.56
C SER A 379 -19.93 -4.28 -22.64
N GLN A 380 -20.14 -4.99 -23.78
CA GLN A 380 -19.44 -6.25 -24.03
C GLN A 380 -17.93 -6.05 -24.06
N THR A 381 -17.46 -4.93 -24.61
CA THR A 381 -16.04 -4.57 -24.63
C THR A 381 -15.51 -4.38 -23.21
N ASP A 382 -16.25 -3.69 -22.33
CA ASP A 382 -15.89 -3.51 -20.92
C ASP A 382 -15.80 -4.86 -20.19
N ILE A 383 -16.78 -5.76 -20.42
CA ILE A 383 -16.77 -7.13 -19.87
C ILE A 383 -15.49 -7.86 -20.30
N ASN A 384 -15.17 -7.84 -21.58
CA ASN A 384 -13.99 -8.55 -22.11
C ASN A 384 -12.70 -8.03 -21.49
N GLN A 385 -12.54 -6.71 -21.34
CA GLN A 385 -11.38 -6.10 -20.70
C GLN A 385 -11.29 -6.47 -19.21
N TYR A 386 -12.45 -6.52 -18.52
CA TYR A 386 -12.46 -6.95 -17.12
C TYR A 386 -12.02 -8.41 -16.97
N LEU A 387 -12.50 -9.29 -17.88
CA LEU A 387 -12.10 -10.70 -17.90
C LEU A 387 -10.62 -10.90 -18.22
N ASP A 388 -10.00 -10.02 -19.02
CA ASP A 388 -8.55 -10.04 -19.23
C ASP A 388 -7.78 -9.74 -17.93
N THR A 389 -8.20 -8.74 -17.18
CA THR A 389 -7.59 -8.39 -15.90
C THR A 389 -7.78 -9.48 -14.85
N LYS A 390 -9.00 -10.00 -14.73
CA LYS A 390 -9.33 -11.13 -13.84
C LYS A 390 -8.48 -12.36 -14.18
N ALA A 391 -8.34 -12.66 -15.47
CA ALA A 391 -7.54 -13.78 -15.94
C ALA A 391 -6.07 -13.62 -15.60
N ALA A 392 -5.52 -12.42 -15.75
CA ALA A 392 -4.13 -12.13 -15.35
C ALA A 392 -3.93 -12.38 -13.84
N ALA A 393 -4.82 -11.85 -12.99
CA ALA A 393 -4.73 -12.01 -11.54
C ALA A 393 -4.77 -13.50 -11.12
N TYR A 394 -5.70 -14.27 -11.67
CA TYR A 394 -5.80 -15.70 -11.35
C TYR A 394 -4.61 -16.51 -11.88
N THR A 395 -4.13 -16.18 -13.10
CA THR A 395 -2.97 -16.85 -13.70
C THR A 395 -1.69 -16.62 -12.89
N MET A 396 -1.53 -15.45 -12.26
CA MET A 396 -0.41 -15.19 -11.35
C MET A 396 -0.43 -16.17 -10.17
N VAL A 397 -1.60 -16.40 -9.56
CA VAL A 397 -1.76 -17.37 -8.46
C VAL A 397 -1.38 -18.78 -8.94
N ASP A 398 -1.94 -19.21 -10.08
CA ASP A 398 -1.70 -20.52 -10.68
C ASP A 398 -0.21 -20.76 -10.97
N CYS A 399 0.46 -19.78 -11.57
CA CYS A 399 1.89 -19.86 -11.89
C CYS A 399 2.77 -19.92 -10.64
N LEU A 400 2.48 -19.15 -9.59
CA LEU A 400 3.25 -19.20 -8.36
C LEU A 400 3.08 -20.55 -7.64
N LEU A 401 1.85 -21.06 -7.55
CA LEU A 401 1.58 -22.37 -6.95
C LEU A 401 2.32 -23.49 -7.69
N GLU A 402 2.24 -23.50 -9.02
CA GLU A 402 2.96 -24.50 -9.81
C GLU A 402 4.48 -24.39 -9.65
N SER A 403 5.02 -23.17 -9.61
CA SER A 403 6.46 -22.95 -9.37
C SER A 403 6.93 -23.52 -8.03
N ALA A 404 6.02 -23.60 -7.06
CA ALA A 404 6.24 -24.24 -5.76
C ALA A 404 5.91 -25.76 -5.75
N GLY A 405 5.40 -26.30 -6.85
CA GLY A 405 4.90 -27.68 -6.92
C GLY A 405 3.65 -27.92 -6.08
N MET A 406 2.79 -26.90 -5.93
CA MET A 406 1.61 -26.87 -5.08
C MET A 406 0.32 -26.71 -5.89
N GLU A 407 -0.79 -27.05 -5.26
CA GLU A 407 -2.13 -26.81 -5.75
C GLU A 407 -2.87 -25.83 -4.81
N GLU A 408 -3.98 -25.23 -5.25
CA GLU A 408 -4.79 -24.29 -4.46
C GLU A 408 -5.21 -24.87 -3.10
N LYS A 409 -5.57 -26.16 -3.06
CA LYS A 409 -5.99 -26.85 -1.83
C LYS A 409 -4.93 -26.91 -0.73
N ASP A 410 -3.65 -26.69 -1.09
CA ASP A 410 -2.53 -26.70 -0.16
C ASP A 410 -2.36 -25.37 0.58
N LEU A 411 -3.12 -24.34 0.17
CA LEU A 411 -3.16 -23.04 0.84
C LEU A 411 -4.02 -23.09 2.11
N ALA A 412 -3.37 -23.00 3.25
CA ALA A 412 -4.07 -22.92 4.54
C ALA A 412 -4.71 -21.56 4.79
N HIS A 413 -4.07 -20.47 4.31
CA HIS A 413 -4.50 -19.10 4.52
C HIS A 413 -4.35 -18.27 3.25
N VAL A 414 -5.33 -17.39 3.01
CA VAL A 414 -5.33 -16.40 1.93
C VAL A 414 -5.58 -15.03 2.55
N TYR A 415 -4.58 -14.16 2.46
CA TYR A 415 -4.64 -12.79 2.94
C TYR A 415 -4.78 -11.86 1.75
N LEU A 416 -5.86 -11.10 1.74
CA LEU A 416 -6.16 -10.13 0.69
C LEU A 416 -5.98 -8.73 1.27
N SER A 417 -5.20 -7.89 0.63
CA SER A 417 -4.95 -6.50 1.00
C SER A 417 -5.21 -5.56 -0.18
N GLY A 418 -5.37 -4.29 0.12
CA GLY A 418 -5.67 -3.26 -0.86
C GLY A 418 -7.12 -2.77 -0.80
N ALA A 419 -7.37 -1.62 -1.43
CA ALA A 419 -8.69 -0.99 -1.40
C ALA A 419 -9.77 -1.85 -2.07
N PHE A 420 -9.40 -2.61 -3.10
CA PHE A 420 -10.30 -3.45 -3.86
C PHE A 420 -10.85 -4.62 -3.02
N PRO A 421 -10.05 -5.51 -2.41
CA PRO A 421 -10.59 -6.62 -1.61
C PRO A 421 -11.34 -6.16 -0.36
N ALA A 422 -10.95 -5.02 0.21
CA ALA A 422 -11.56 -4.51 1.43
C ALA A 422 -13.05 -4.16 1.28
N HIS A 423 -13.50 -3.90 0.06
CA HIS A 423 -14.87 -3.48 -0.24
C HIS A 423 -15.63 -4.43 -1.16
N SER A 424 -14.98 -5.49 -1.67
CA SER A 424 -15.58 -6.45 -2.60
C SER A 424 -16.23 -7.62 -1.85
N ASP A 425 -17.34 -8.14 -2.42
CA ASP A 425 -17.95 -9.38 -1.95
C ASP A 425 -17.08 -10.58 -2.35
N LEU A 426 -16.62 -11.36 -1.37
CA LEU A 426 -15.73 -12.50 -1.60
C LEU A 426 -16.41 -13.59 -2.45
N GLU A 427 -17.71 -13.84 -2.24
CA GLU A 427 -18.46 -14.85 -3.01
C GLU A 427 -18.58 -14.42 -4.48
N SER A 428 -18.82 -13.14 -4.73
CA SER A 428 -18.86 -12.59 -6.08
C SER A 428 -17.49 -12.71 -6.76
N ALA A 429 -16.41 -12.40 -6.05
CA ALA A 429 -15.04 -12.48 -6.57
C ALA A 429 -14.63 -13.93 -6.91
N ILE A 430 -15.00 -14.91 -6.07
CA ILE A 430 -14.79 -16.33 -6.36
C ILE A 430 -15.69 -16.80 -7.51
N THR A 431 -16.95 -16.37 -7.54
CA THR A 431 -17.90 -16.71 -8.61
C THR A 431 -17.40 -16.31 -9.99
N ILE A 432 -16.76 -15.17 -10.12
CA ILE A 432 -16.15 -14.77 -11.39
C ILE A 432 -14.73 -15.32 -11.60
N GLY A 433 -14.13 -15.95 -10.58
CA GLY A 433 -12.83 -16.62 -10.65
C GLY A 433 -11.64 -15.66 -10.55
N ILE A 434 -11.71 -14.61 -9.71
CA ILE A 434 -10.53 -13.78 -9.34
C ILE A 434 -9.68 -14.52 -8.31
N PHE A 435 -10.33 -15.13 -7.32
CA PHE A 435 -9.66 -15.86 -6.24
C PHE A 435 -9.95 -17.36 -6.32
N PRO A 436 -9.05 -18.22 -5.84
CA PRO A 436 -9.27 -19.66 -5.70
C PRO A 436 -10.56 -19.99 -4.94
N ASP A 437 -11.20 -21.12 -5.25
CA ASP A 437 -12.40 -21.56 -4.54
C ASP A 437 -12.03 -22.42 -3.31
N LEU A 438 -11.62 -21.75 -2.23
CA LEU A 438 -11.25 -22.36 -0.95
C LEU A 438 -12.35 -22.14 0.11
N PRO A 439 -12.33 -22.90 1.23
CA PRO A 439 -13.20 -22.63 2.36
C PRO A 439 -13.06 -21.16 2.83
N ARG A 440 -14.17 -20.46 2.96
CA ARG A 440 -14.21 -19.01 3.27
C ARG A 440 -13.48 -18.64 4.57
N ARG A 441 -13.39 -19.58 5.51
CA ARG A 441 -12.59 -19.44 6.76
C ARG A 441 -11.09 -19.28 6.52
N ASN A 442 -10.59 -19.67 5.34
CA ASN A 442 -9.18 -19.52 4.97
C ASN A 442 -8.85 -18.08 4.56
N TYR A 443 -9.86 -17.27 4.25
CA TYR A 443 -9.70 -15.90 3.79
C TYR A 443 -9.67 -14.89 4.93
N THR A 444 -8.76 -13.95 4.84
CA THR A 444 -8.68 -12.78 5.73
C THR A 444 -8.46 -11.55 4.86
N VAL A 445 -9.37 -10.59 4.95
CA VAL A 445 -9.28 -9.32 4.24
C VAL A 445 -8.68 -8.27 5.17
N LEU A 446 -7.64 -7.59 4.71
CA LEU A 446 -6.90 -6.54 5.41
C LEU A 446 -7.26 -5.18 4.81
N LYS A 447 -7.33 -4.14 5.63
CA LYS A 447 -7.63 -2.78 5.14
C LYS A 447 -6.42 -2.15 4.46
N ASN A 448 -5.30 -2.11 5.15
CA ASN A 448 -4.04 -1.56 4.68
C ASN A 448 -2.87 -2.24 5.42
N SER A 449 -2.38 -3.33 4.86
CA SER A 449 -1.29 -4.12 5.46
C SER A 449 0.06 -3.39 5.41
N SER A 450 0.27 -2.57 4.39
CA SER A 450 1.47 -1.74 4.20
C SER A 450 1.63 -0.73 5.34
N LEU A 451 0.58 0.06 5.62
CA LEU A 451 0.56 1.02 6.70
C LEU A 451 0.66 0.37 8.08
N ASP A 452 -0.04 -0.74 8.28
CA ASP A 452 0.03 -1.51 9.55
C ASP A 452 1.45 -2.02 9.80
N GLY A 453 2.15 -2.54 8.77
CA GLY A 453 3.53 -2.98 8.89
C GLY A 453 4.50 -1.83 9.18
N ALA A 454 4.32 -0.68 8.52
CA ALA A 454 5.10 0.53 8.83
C ALA A 454 4.92 0.97 10.29
N ARG A 455 3.69 0.94 10.80
CA ARG A 455 3.39 1.25 12.20
C ARG A 455 3.98 0.23 13.19
N ILE A 456 3.93 -1.06 12.84
CA ILE A 456 4.55 -2.13 13.65
C ILE A 456 6.05 -1.88 13.76
N LEU A 457 6.73 -1.58 12.66
CA LEU A 457 8.16 -1.29 12.67
C LEU A 457 8.47 -0.01 13.46
N LEU A 458 7.66 1.05 13.31
CA LEU A 458 7.80 2.30 14.07
C LEU A 458 7.79 2.06 15.59
N LEU A 459 6.91 1.17 16.04
CA LEU A 459 6.71 0.87 17.46
C LEU A 459 7.69 -0.18 18.01
N ASP A 460 8.26 -1.01 17.15
CA ASP A 460 9.17 -2.09 17.55
C ASP A 460 10.35 -2.22 16.57
N ARG A 461 11.45 -1.52 16.89
CA ARG A 461 12.68 -1.53 16.10
C ARG A 461 13.38 -2.90 16.05
N THR A 462 13.05 -3.81 16.96
CA THR A 462 13.63 -5.17 16.93
C THR A 462 13.22 -5.92 15.67
N ARG A 463 12.14 -5.49 15.02
CA ARG A 463 11.68 -6.03 13.74
C ARG A 463 12.43 -5.48 12.51
N LEU A 464 13.38 -4.55 12.70
CA LEU A 464 14.19 -4.02 11.60
C LEU A 464 15.00 -5.14 10.90
N THR A 465 15.68 -5.98 11.68
CA THR A 465 16.41 -7.12 11.13
C THR A 465 15.49 -8.10 10.42
N GLU A 466 14.30 -8.32 10.96
CA GLU A 466 13.28 -9.16 10.33
C GLU A 466 12.87 -8.61 8.96
N ALA A 467 12.60 -7.29 8.84
CA ALA A 467 12.26 -6.65 7.57
C ALA A 467 13.35 -6.83 6.52
N LYS A 468 14.63 -6.67 6.91
CA LYS A 468 15.78 -6.90 6.02
C LYS A 468 15.90 -8.35 5.57
N VAL A 469 15.82 -9.29 6.51
CA VAL A 469 15.87 -10.71 6.21
C VAL A 469 14.70 -11.14 5.31
N LEU A 470 13.49 -10.61 5.53
CA LEU A 470 12.35 -10.85 4.66
C LEU A 470 12.63 -10.36 3.24
N ALA A 471 13.09 -9.13 3.08
CA ALA A 471 13.40 -8.56 1.78
C ALA A 471 14.45 -9.39 1.01
N GLU A 472 15.46 -9.92 1.70
CA GLU A 472 16.53 -10.72 1.11
C GLU A 472 16.11 -12.15 0.73
N ASN A 473 15.11 -12.73 1.42
CA ASN A 473 14.75 -14.14 1.30
C ASN A 473 13.50 -14.42 0.44
N ILE A 474 12.87 -13.41 -0.12
CA ILE A 474 11.77 -13.59 -1.06
C ILE A 474 12.34 -13.82 -2.45
N TYR A 475 12.04 -14.98 -3.04
CA TYR A 475 12.41 -15.28 -4.42
C TYR A 475 11.38 -14.72 -5.39
N CYS A 476 11.77 -13.76 -6.23
CA CYS A 476 10.85 -13.09 -7.15
C CYS A 476 10.85 -13.74 -8.53
N ILE A 477 9.66 -14.09 -9.02
CA ILE A 477 9.43 -14.69 -10.34
C ILE A 477 8.93 -13.60 -11.30
N GLN A 478 9.50 -13.59 -12.50
CA GLN A 478 9.06 -12.74 -13.60
C GLN A 478 8.01 -13.50 -14.42
N PHE A 479 6.73 -13.17 -14.28
CA PHE A 479 5.64 -13.84 -15.02
C PHE A 479 5.82 -13.80 -16.54
N ALA A 480 6.40 -12.73 -17.08
CA ALA A 480 6.70 -12.60 -18.50
C ALA A 480 7.69 -13.66 -19.01
N SER A 481 8.46 -14.32 -18.11
CA SER A 481 9.40 -15.41 -18.47
C SER A 481 8.76 -16.79 -18.47
N ILE A 482 7.50 -16.94 -18.01
CA ILE A 482 6.79 -18.21 -17.99
C ILE A 482 6.20 -18.49 -19.38
N PRO A 483 6.64 -19.55 -20.10
CA PRO A 483 6.34 -19.72 -21.53
C PRO A 483 4.84 -19.87 -21.83
N ASP A 484 4.06 -20.47 -20.95
CA ASP A 484 2.63 -20.76 -21.13
C ASP A 484 1.70 -19.77 -20.39
N PHE A 485 2.24 -18.69 -19.82
CA PHE A 485 1.45 -17.70 -19.07
C PHE A 485 0.23 -17.21 -19.88
N LEU A 486 0.42 -16.82 -21.15
CA LEU A 486 -0.67 -16.36 -21.99
C LEU A 486 -1.70 -17.46 -22.31
N VAL A 487 -1.27 -18.73 -22.43
CA VAL A 487 -2.19 -19.85 -22.66
C VAL A 487 -3.07 -20.09 -21.42
N ARG A 488 -2.48 -20.06 -20.23
CA ARG A 488 -3.22 -20.16 -18.96
C ARG A 488 -4.20 -19.00 -18.79
N MET A 489 -3.77 -17.81 -19.13
CA MET A 489 -4.61 -16.63 -19.09
C MET A 489 -5.86 -16.77 -19.97
N GLN A 490 -5.74 -17.41 -21.16
CA GLN A 490 -6.93 -17.71 -21.99
C GLN A 490 -7.91 -18.66 -21.31
N ALA A 491 -7.42 -19.66 -20.57
CA ALA A 491 -8.28 -20.57 -19.80
C ALA A 491 -8.98 -19.85 -18.65
N ALA A 492 -8.26 -18.94 -18.00
CA ALA A 492 -8.77 -18.15 -16.90
C ALA A 492 -9.74 -17.00 -17.31
N LYS A 493 -9.90 -16.68 -18.59
CA LYS A 493 -10.88 -15.68 -19.06
C LYS A 493 -12.34 -16.13 -18.88
N PHE A 494 -12.58 -17.42 -18.85
CA PHE A 494 -13.93 -17.94 -18.63
C PHE A 494 -14.42 -17.71 -17.19
N ILE A 495 -15.73 -17.72 -16.98
CA ILE A 495 -16.35 -17.44 -15.68
C ILE A 495 -16.92 -18.72 -15.07
N PRO A 496 -16.34 -19.22 -13.98
CA PRO A 496 -15.11 -18.77 -13.29
C PRO A 496 -13.83 -19.15 -14.04
N HIS A 497 -13.77 -20.31 -14.70
CA HIS A 497 -12.59 -20.87 -15.37
C HIS A 497 -13.01 -21.96 -16.35
N THR A 498 -12.20 -22.33 -17.36
CA THR A 498 -12.49 -23.46 -18.26
C THR A 498 -12.56 -24.77 -17.50
N ASP A 499 -11.76 -24.97 -16.46
CA ASP A 499 -11.84 -26.11 -15.55
C ASP A 499 -12.73 -25.76 -14.35
N LEU A 500 -14.00 -26.16 -14.44
CA LEU A 500 -14.99 -25.95 -13.37
C LEU A 500 -14.71 -26.78 -12.12
N GLY A 501 -13.89 -27.85 -12.22
CA GLY A 501 -13.47 -28.64 -11.07
C GLY A 501 -12.66 -27.85 -10.04
N ARG A 502 -12.05 -26.76 -10.46
CA ARG A 502 -11.33 -25.80 -9.57
C ARG A 502 -12.27 -24.91 -8.76
N PHE A 503 -13.54 -24.84 -9.14
CA PHE A 503 -14.55 -23.98 -8.50
C PHE A 503 -15.79 -24.76 -8.04
N PRO A 504 -15.62 -25.76 -7.15
CA PRO A 504 -16.69 -26.69 -6.78
C PRO A 504 -17.82 -26.05 -5.98
N SER A 505 -17.59 -24.92 -5.31
CA SER A 505 -18.64 -24.23 -4.55
C SER A 505 -19.48 -23.28 -5.40
N VAL A 506 -19.01 -22.91 -6.58
CA VAL A 506 -19.71 -21.96 -7.48
C VAL A 506 -20.87 -22.65 -8.15
N LYS A 507 -22.08 -22.20 -7.83
CA LYS A 507 -23.32 -22.69 -8.45
C LYS A 507 -23.71 -21.76 -9.60
N ILE A 508 -23.70 -22.30 -10.81
CA ILE A 508 -23.98 -21.56 -12.05
C ILE A 508 -25.10 -22.24 -12.75
#